data_6d662da1584ff6c6b3ee1d4e5cad90b1
#
_entry.id   6d662da1584ff6c6b3ee1d4e5cad90b1
#
_cell.length_a   1.000
_cell.length_b   1.000
_cell.length_c   1.000
_cell.angle_alpha   90.00
_cell.angle_beta   90.00
_cell.angle_gamma   90.00
#
_symmetry.space_group_name_H-M   'P 1'
#
loop_
_entity.id
_entity.type
_entity.pdbx_description
1 polymer ?
#
loop_
_entity_poly.entity_id
_entity_poly.type
_entity_poly.pdbx_seq_one_letter_code
_entity_poly.pdbx_strand_id
1 'polypeptide(L)'
;MKPRVRQMYTRGGNPASNQFIIYTPDGTYFQSYNSTIAFRDHNGKIQLDEDTWDYSRTTGKYRNEFLGEYKDMTKDKILSGEYQLTNLN
;
A
#
# COMPACT_ATOMS: atom_id res chain seq x y z
N MET A 1 -16.63 7.60 -11.00
CA MET A 1 -15.62 6.64 -11.53
C MET A 1 -15.86 5.27 -10.92
N LYS A 2 -15.80 4.25 -11.73
CA LYS A 2 -15.88 2.88 -11.20
C LYS A 2 -14.53 2.47 -10.64
N PRO A 3 -14.47 1.72 -9.53
CA PRO A 3 -13.21 1.18 -9.04
C PRO A 3 -12.54 0.30 -10.09
N ARG A 4 -11.21 0.39 -10.18
CA ARG A 4 -10.41 -0.45 -11.07
C ARG A 4 -9.35 -1.17 -10.27
N VAL A 5 -9.14 -2.45 -10.58
CA VAL A 5 -8.11 -3.26 -9.96
C VAL A 5 -7.00 -3.50 -10.95
N ARG A 6 -5.77 -3.22 -10.54
CA ARG A 6 -4.58 -3.42 -11.35
C ARG A 6 -3.68 -4.45 -10.67
N GLN A 7 -3.26 -5.45 -11.45
CA GLN A 7 -2.28 -6.44 -11.01
C GLN A 7 -0.90 -5.79 -10.88
N MET A 8 -0.21 -6.03 -9.76
CA MET A 8 1.20 -5.66 -9.63
C MET A 8 2.08 -6.74 -10.26
N TYR A 9 3.32 -6.37 -10.64
CA TYR A 9 4.23 -7.28 -11.32
C TYR A 9 5.56 -7.37 -10.59
N THR A 10 6.21 -8.53 -10.71
CA THR A 10 7.56 -8.76 -10.23
C THR A 10 8.56 -8.04 -11.15
N ARG A 11 9.83 -7.95 -10.72
CA ARG A 11 10.89 -7.39 -11.55
C ARG A 11 11.06 -8.14 -12.87
N GLY A 12 10.79 -9.45 -12.88
CA GLY A 12 10.88 -10.27 -14.07
C GLY A 12 9.70 -10.11 -15.04
N GLY A 13 8.73 -9.25 -14.71
CA GLY A 13 7.58 -9.00 -15.57
C GLY A 13 6.44 -10.00 -15.40
N ASN A 14 6.51 -10.86 -14.38
CA ASN A 14 5.45 -11.82 -14.07
C ASN A 14 4.45 -11.20 -13.09
N PRO A 15 3.16 -11.60 -13.15
CA PRO A 15 2.19 -11.13 -12.16
C PRO A 15 2.65 -11.47 -10.73
N ALA A 16 2.59 -10.49 -9.84
CA ALA A 16 2.86 -10.70 -8.43
C ALA A 16 1.62 -11.28 -7.78
N SER A 17 1.67 -12.52 -7.35
CA SER A 17 0.51 -13.22 -6.80
C SER A 17 -0.10 -12.43 -5.63
N ASN A 18 -1.42 -12.15 -5.72
CA ASN A 18 -2.20 -11.53 -4.66
C ASN A 18 -1.75 -10.11 -4.28
N GLN A 19 -1.12 -9.38 -5.19
CA GLN A 19 -0.71 -7.99 -4.96
C GLN A 19 -1.42 -7.09 -5.96
N PHE A 20 -2.24 -6.16 -5.46
CA PHE A 20 -3.13 -5.36 -6.29
C PHE A 20 -3.10 -3.89 -5.93
N ILE A 21 -3.24 -3.04 -6.94
CA ILE A 21 -3.53 -1.62 -6.77
C ILE A 21 -4.97 -1.38 -7.17
N ILE A 22 -5.74 -0.72 -6.30
CA ILE A 22 -7.16 -0.50 -6.51
C ILE A 22 -7.40 1.00 -6.58
N TYR A 23 -7.85 1.48 -7.74
CA TYR A 23 -8.19 2.87 -7.98
C TYR A 23 -9.67 3.10 -7.67
N THR A 24 -9.96 4.05 -6.82
CA THR A 24 -11.34 4.40 -6.44
C THR A 24 -11.56 5.91 -6.56
N PRO A 25 -12.81 6.39 -6.48
CA PRO A 25 -13.06 7.84 -6.45
C PRO A 25 -12.40 8.55 -5.27
N ASP A 26 -12.16 7.84 -4.16
CA ASP A 26 -11.57 8.42 -2.96
C ASP A 26 -10.04 8.46 -2.99
N GLY A 27 -9.43 7.63 -3.82
CA GLY A 27 -7.99 7.52 -3.90
C GLY A 27 -7.55 6.12 -4.32
N THR A 28 -6.31 5.78 -4.00
CA THR A 28 -5.69 4.55 -4.46
C THR A 28 -5.30 3.67 -3.27
N TYR A 29 -5.72 2.40 -3.31
CA TYR A 29 -5.40 1.42 -2.28
C TYR A 29 -4.36 0.44 -2.78
N PHE A 30 -3.52 -0.03 -1.87
CA PHE A 30 -2.69 -1.21 -2.08
C PHE A 30 -3.28 -2.35 -1.24
N GLN A 31 -3.60 -3.46 -1.92
CA GLN A 31 -4.10 -4.67 -1.28
C GLN A 31 -3.09 -5.81 -1.46
N SER A 32 -2.77 -6.47 -0.36
CA SER A 32 -1.91 -7.66 -0.35
C SER A 32 -2.72 -8.81 0.21
N TYR A 33 -2.85 -9.87 -0.59
CA TYR A 33 -3.75 -10.97 -0.28
C TYR A 33 -5.17 -10.44 -0.06
N ASN A 34 -5.77 -10.67 1.08
CA ASN A 34 -7.14 -10.23 1.37
C ASN A 34 -7.19 -8.96 2.23
N SER A 35 -6.05 -8.30 2.43
CA SER A 35 -5.97 -7.16 3.35
C SER A 35 -5.59 -5.89 2.62
N THR A 36 -6.26 -4.79 2.99
CA THR A 36 -5.82 -3.46 2.59
C THR A 36 -4.64 -3.05 3.44
N ILE A 37 -3.56 -2.62 2.80
CA ILE A 37 -2.29 -2.31 3.47
C ILE A 37 -2.09 -0.79 3.57
N ALA A 38 -2.39 -0.07 2.49
CA ALA A 38 -2.11 1.35 2.39
C ALA A 38 -3.17 2.06 1.54
N PHE A 39 -3.36 3.34 1.83
CA PHE A 39 -4.26 4.20 1.06
C PHE A 39 -3.57 5.54 0.80
N ARG A 40 -3.66 6.01 -0.44
CA ARG A 40 -3.19 7.34 -0.85
C ARG A 40 -4.39 8.14 -1.36
N ASP A 41 -4.67 9.27 -0.72
CA ASP A 41 -5.75 10.14 -1.19
C ASP A 41 -5.30 11.01 -2.37
N HIS A 42 -6.20 11.82 -2.91
CA HIS A 42 -5.90 12.65 -4.08
C HIS A 42 -4.90 13.77 -3.79
N ASN A 43 -4.68 14.09 -2.53
CA ASN A 43 -3.69 15.09 -2.12
C ASN A 43 -2.32 14.47 -1.82
N GLY A 44 -2.20 13.15 -2.01
CA GLY A 44 -0.96 12.44 -1.74
C GLY A 44 -0.77 12.05 -0.29
N LYS A 45 -1.75 12.26 0.57
CA LYS A 45 -1.69 11.81 1.96
C LYS A 45 -1.79 10.30 2.04
N ILE A 46 -0.97 9.71 2.90
CA ILE A 46 -0.89 8.27 3.07
C ILE A 46 -1.44 7.86 4.44
N GLN A 47 -2.26 6.83 4.41
CA GLN A 47 -2.68 6.09 5.60
C GLN A 47 -2.22 4.64 5.44
N LEU A 48 -1.74 4.05 6.52
CA LEU A 48 -1.33 2.64 6.54
C LEU A 48 -2.24 1.89 7.51
N ASP A 49 -2.55 0.64 7.15
CA ASP A 49 -3.33 -0.19 8.05
C ASP A 49 -2.51 -0.55 9.28
N GLU A 50 -3.06 -0.29 10.45
CA GLU A 50 -2.36 -0.42 11.73
C GLU A 50 -1.91 -1.86 12.03
N ASP A 51 -2.64 -2.87 11.50
CA ASP A 51 -2.34 -4.26 11.78
C ASP A 51 -1.53 -4.93 10.67
N THR A 52 -1.63 -4.45 9.42
CA THR A 52 -1.09 -5.18 8.28
C THR A 52 0.03 -4.48 7.53
N TRP A 53 0.33 -3.21 7.86
CA TRP A 53 1.29 -2.44 7.06
C TRP A 53 2.67 -3.10 6.95
N ASP A 54 3.04 -3.94 7.92
CA ASP A 54 4.36 -4.60 7.96
C ASP A 54 4.24 -6.05 8.43
N TYR A 55 3.19 -6.77 8.03
CA TYR A 55 2.94 -8.10 8.60
C TYR A 55 3.67 -9.24 7.88
N SER A 56 4.24 -9.01 6.69
CA SER A 56 5.01 -10.04 6.00
C SER A 56 6.07 -9.41 5.09
N ARG A 57 7.08 -10.23 4.73
CA ARG A 57 8.14 -9.80 3.83
C ARG A 57 7.60 -9.46 2.45
N THR A 58 6.71 -10.30 1.92
CA THR A 58 6.11 -10.07 0.60
C THR A 58 5.28 -8.79 0.58
N THR A 59 4.42 -8.61 1.56
CA THR A 59 3.65 -7.37 1.69
C THR A 59 4.56 -6.16 1.78
N GLY A 60 5.63 -6.23 2.57
CA GLY A 60 6.60 -5.14 2.73
C GLY A 60 7.28 -4.76 1.43
N LYS A 61 7.65 -5.74 0.61
CA LYS A 61 8.27 -5.50 -0.69
C LYS A 61 7.35 -4.67 -1.60
N TYR A 62 6.08 -5.05 -1.71
CA TYR A 62 5.14 -4.37 -2.61
C TYR A 62 4.63 -3.07 -1.99
N ARG A 63 4.55 -2.97 -0.66
CA ARG A 63 4.32 -1.69 0.00
C ARG A 63 5.42 -0.70 -0.37
N ASN A 64 6.68 -1.12 -0.36
CA ASN A 64 7.80 -0.25 -0.75
C ASN A 64 7.63 0.25 -2.19
N GLU A 65 7.20 -0.61 -3.10
CA GLU A 65 6.92 -0.21 -4.48
C GLU A 65 5.76 0.78 -4.56
N PHE A 66 4.68 0.52 -3.84
CA PHE A 66 3.52 1.40 -3.83
C PHE A 66 3.87 2.79 -3.30
N LEU A 67 4.66 2.85 -2.22
CA LEU A 67 5.05 4.12 -1.60
C LEU A 67 6.25 4.78 -2.28
N GLY A 68 7.03 4.02 -3.05
CA GLY A 68 8.26 4.53 -3.68
C GLY A 68 9.38 4.77 -2.69
N GLU A 69 9.46 3.96 -1.64
CA GLU A 69 10.44 4.14 -0.57
C GLU A 69 10.76 2.83 0.14
N TYR A 70 11.82 2.82 0.94
CA TYR A 70 12.17 1.67 1.77
C TYR A 70 11.52 1.76 3.15
N LYS A 71 11.48 0.64 3.85
CA LYS A 71 10.81 0.51 5.15
C LYS A 71 11.28 1.53 6.19
N ASP A 72 12.58 1.83 6.24
CA ASP A 72 13.11 2.77 7.22
C ASP A 72 12.53 4.17 7.03
N MET A 73 12.35 4.61 5.78
CA MET A 73 11.70 5.88 5.48
C MET A 73 10.23 5.86 5.91
N THR A 74 9.56 4.74 5.65
CA THR A 74 8.17 4.56 6.06
C THR A 74 8.03 4.64 7.57
N LYS A 75 8.92 3.98 8.32
CA LYS A 75 8.93 4.05 9.79
C LYS A 75 9.11 5.48 10.28
N ASP A 76 10.05 6.21 9.71
CA ASP A 76 10.30 7.60 10.09
C ASP A 76 9.07 8.46 9.86
N LYS A 77 8.37 8.25 8.75
CA LYS A 77 7.15 9.01 8.43
C LYS A 77 5.98 8.65 9.35
N ILE A 78 5.89 7.41 9.80
CA ILE A 78 4.91 7.02 10.82
C ILE A 78 5.23 7.74 12.15
N LEU A 79 6.50 7.72 12.56
CA LEU A 79 6.91 8.34 13.83
C LEU A 79 6.72 9.86 13.82
N SER A 80 6.94 10.50 12.68
CA SER A 80 6.78 11.95 12.54
C SER A 80 5.32 12.39 12.42
N GLY A 81 4.39 11.43 12.21
CA GLY A 81 3.00 11.73 12.00
C GLY A 81 2.63 12.06 10.56
N GLU A 82 3.59 11.99 9.63
CA GLU A 82 3.31 12.21 8.21
C GLU A 82 2.39 11.11 7.66
N TYR A 83 2.60 9.87 8.06
CA TYR A 83 1.73 8.73 7.75
C TYR A 83 0.92 8.36 8.99
N GLN A 84 -0.38 8.22 8.82
CA GLN A 84 -1.26 7.80 9.92
C GLN A 84 -1.47 6.29 9.87
N LEU A 85 -1.39 5.65 11.04
CA LEU A 85 -1.82 4.27 11.21
C LEU A 85 -3.29 4.27 11.59
N THR A 86 -4.10 3.54 10.84
CA THR A 86 -5.54 3.48 11.07
C THR A 86 -6.07 2.13 10.61
N ASN A 87 -7.32 1.83 10.89
CA ASN A 87 -7.93 0.60 10.41
C ASN A 87 -8.45 0.83 8.98
N LEU A 88 -7.83 0.17 8.00
CA LEU A 88 -8.25 0.22 6.60
C LEU A 88 -9.07 -1.03 6.17
N ASN A 89 -9.29 -1.95 7.07
CA ASN A 89 -10.01 -3.20 6.77
C ASN A 89 -11.35 -3.33 7.46
#